data_741a5145ee290285764575d321d0b7eb
#
_entry.id   741a5145ee290285764575d321d0b7eb
#
_cell.length_a   1.000
_cell.length_b   1.000
_cell.length_c   1.000
_cell.angle_alpha   90.00
_cell.angle_beta   90.00
_cell.angle_gamma   90.00
#
_symmetry.space_group_name_H-M   'P 1'
#
loop_
_entity.id
_entity.type
_entity.pdbx_description
1 polymer ?
#
loop_
_entity_poly.entity_id
_entity_poly.type
_entity_poly.pdbx_seq_one_letter_code
_entity_poly.pdbx_strand_id
1 'polypeptide(L)'
;MRDANFSKYTNFQNLMPMKPKTLILALLTVVASSAVVAEDGPEEVIRALYKAHRPWEHKELNLRSRAVLSKYFSPELTKLFLKNAQVERDCPKGDLCGLEFDPMIGAQDFDDHLDFKLRITEATPPQTGRFEVRFKLFNEQKPEQEQVLVFQLIQVKNGWRIDDITYTKYDTTLKAVITAIVKEAADLKGGRSG
;
A
#
# COMPACT_ATOMS: atom_id res chain seq x y z
N MET A 1 -87.04 15.69 -12.99
CA MET A 1 -87.43 17.12 -13.15
C MET A 1 -86.24 17.82 -13.78
N ARG A 2 -86.52 18.23 -15.03
CA ARG A 2 -86.04 19.40 -15.78
C ARG A 2 -84.53 19.38 -16.11
N ASP A 3 -84.21 19.06 -17.30
CA ASP A 3 -84.25 19.86 -18.57
C ASP A 3 -83.01 20.72 -18.70
N ALA A 4 -82.19 20.38 -19.69
CA ALA A 4 -82.12 20.94 -21.00
C ALA A 4 -81.27 22.22 -21.06
N ASN A 5 -80.26 22.34 -21.85
CA ASN A 5 -80.35 22.82 -23.25
C ASN A 5 -78.94 23.00 -23.80
N PHE A 6 -78.59 22.34 -24.90
CA PHE A 6 -78.54 22.81 -26.28
C PHE A 6 -77.76 24.11 -26.53
N SER A 7 -76.71 24.03 -27.28
CA SER A 7 -76.65 24.69 -28.65
C SER A 7 -75.20 25.10 -28.95
N LYS A 8 -74.61 24.45 -29.93
CA LYS A 8 -74.10 25.00 -31.21
C LYS A 8 -73.06 26.12 -31.13
N TYR A 9 -71.94 25.98 -31.69
CA TYR A 9 -71.64 26.33 -33.07
C TYR A 9 -70.24 25.86 -33.50
N THR A 10 -70.25 25.18 -34.61
CA THR A 10 -69.14 24.96 -35.51
C THR A 10 -68.42 26.26 -35.88
N ASN A 11 -67.11 26.20 -35.92
CA ASN A 11 -66.39 26.89 -36.96
C ASN A 11 -65.14 26.14 -37.37
N PHE A 12 -65.15 25.77 -38.62
CA PHE A 12 -64.05 25.19 -39.37
C PHE A 12 -63.07 26.29 -39.76
N GLN A 13 -61.89 25.86 -40.07
CA GLN A 13 -60.86 26.50 -40.88
C GLN A 13 -59.82 27.28 -40.15
N ASN A 14 -58.65 26.63 -39.95
CA ASN A 14 -57.44 27.06 -40.61
C ASN A 14 -56.33 25.99 -40.40
N LEU A 15 -56.22 25.09 -41.39
CA LEU A 15 -55.07 24.27 -41.62
C LEU A 15 -53.90 25.18 -42.03
N MET A 16 -52.99 25.43 -41.14
CA MET A 16 -51.66 25.87 -41.57
C MET A 16 -50.73 24.67 -41.64
N PRO A 17 -49.92 24.53 -42.69
CA PRO A 17 -48.99 23.43 -42.82
C PRO A 17 -47.83 23.62 -41.83
N MET A 18 -47.78 22.76 -40.85
CA MET A 18 -46.61 22.67 -39.99
C MET A 18 -45.41 22.11 -40.79
N LYS A 19 -44.42 22.95 -41.04
CA LYS A 19 -43.13 22.54 -41.57
C LYS A 19 -42.51 21.51 -40.64
N PRO A 20 -41.93 20.40 -41.13
CA PRO A 20 -41.24 19.45 -40.31
C PRO A 20 -39.99 20.12 -39.73
N LYS A 21 -39.98 20.37 -38.41
CA LYS A 21 -38.77 20.73 -37.67
C LYS A 21 -37.94 19.47 -37.56
N THR A 22 -36.89 19.43 -38.34
CA THR A 22 -35.83 18.41 -38.25
C THR A 22 -35.28 18.42 -36.83
N LEU A 23 -35.68 17.40 -36.07
CA LEU A 23 -35.14 17.15 -34.72
C LEU A 23 -33.75 16.56 -34.90
N ILE A 24 -32.70 17.40 -34.89
CA ILE A 24 -31.32 16.94 -34.83
C ILE A 24 -31.11 16.44 -33.40
N LEU A 25 -31.24 15.12 -33.24
CA LEU A 25 -30.87 14.42 -32.03
C LEU A 25 -29.32 14.44 -31.94
N ALA A 26 -28.77 15.45 -31.27
CA ALA A 26 -27.36 15.49 -30.96
C ALA A 26 -27.07 14.37 -29.93
N LEU A 27 -26.54 13.25 -30.44
CA LEU A 27 -26.05 12.15 -29.64
C LEU A 27 -24.76 12.65 -28.94
N LEU A 28 -24.88 13.20 -27.72
CA LEU A 28 -23.76 13.49 -26.87
C LEU A 28 -23.16 12.14 -26.41
N THR A 29 -22.17 11.65 -27.15
CA THR A 29 -21.29 10.60 -26.68
C THR A 29 -20.45 11.18 -25.54
N VAL A 30 -20.88 10.97 -24.30
CA VAL A 30 -20.05 11.15 -23.12
C VAL A 30 -18.99 10.08 -23.20
N VAL A 31 -17.84 10.42 -23.77
CA VAL A 31 -16.63 9.66 -23.61
C VAL A 31 -16.25 9.81 -22.12
N ALA A 32 -16.69 8.87 -21.30
CA ALA A 32 -16.17 8.71 -19.96
C ALA A 32 -14.68 8.37 -20.15
N SER A 33 -13.84 9.40 -20.14
CA SER A 33 -12.41 9.23 -19.95
C SER A 33 -12.24 8.62 -18.56
N SER A 34 -12.22 7.28 -18.52
CA SER A 34 -11.66 6.58 -17.37
C SER A 34 -10.23 7.11 -17.26
N ALA A 35 -10.01 8.02 -16.31
CA ALA A 35 -8.67 8.34 -15.89
C ALA A 35 -8.08 7.01 -15.47
N VAL A 36 -7.25 6.43 -16.33
CA VAL A 36 -6.34 5.37 -15.95
C VAL A 36 -5.47 6.04 -14.89
N VAL A 37 -5.82 5.81 -13.62
CA VAL A 37 -4.91 6.06 -12.51
C VAL A 37 -3.72 5.18 -12.89
N ALA A 38 -2.61 5.80 -13.30
CA ALA A 38 -1.38 5.08 -13.51
C ALA A 38 -1.15 4.31 -12.21
N GLU A 39 -1.28 2.98 -12.27
CA GLU A 39 -0.91 2.15 -11.12
C GLU A 39 0.57 2.42 -10.92
N ASP A 40 0.89 3.09 -9.81
CA ASP A 40 2.29 3.31 -9.44
C ASP A 40 3.00 1.96 -9.52
N GLY A 41 4.10 1.92 -10.28
CA GLY A 41 4.86 0.69 -10.46
C GLY A 41 5.39 0.15 -9.12
N PRO A 42 5.84 -1.10 -9.07
CA PRO A 42 6.34 -1.70 -7.82
C PRO A 42 7.48 -0.89 -7.19
N GLU A 43 8.35 -0.27 -7.99
CA GLU A 43 9.45 0.58 -7.51
C GLU A 43 8.94 1.81 -6.74
N GLU A 44 7.83 2.42 -7.18
CA GLU A 44 7.25 3.59 -6.54
C GLU A 44 6.75 3.29 -5.12
N VAL A 45 6.29 2.08 -4.85
CA VAL A 45 5.91 1.65 -3.50
C VAL A 45 7.12 1.67 -2.57
N ILE A 46 8.29 1.20 -3.04
CA ILE A 46 9.53 1.22 -2.28
C ILE A 46 9.97 2.67 -2.03
N ARG A 47 9.96 3.51 -3.06
CA ARG A 47 10.29 4.94 -2.93
C ARG A 47 9.36 5.67 -1.96
N ALA A 48 8.06 5.41 -2.05
CA ALA A 48 7.08 6.00 -1.13
C ALA A 48 7.29 5.53 0.32
N LEU A 49 7.67 4.25 0.53
CA LEU A 49 8.03 3.72 1.83
C LEU A 49 9.18 4.51 2.43
N TYR A 50 10.33 4.61 1.75
CA TYR A 50 11.51 5.32 2.26
C TYR A 50 11.33 6.84 2.34
N LYS A 51 10.41 7.43 1.57
CA LYS A 51 10.01 8.82 1.76
C LYS A 51 9.27 9.05 3.07
N ALA A 52 8.48 8.06 3.50
CA ALA A 52 7.69 8.14 4.71
C ALA A 52 8.43 7.60 5.96
N HIS A 53 9.43 6.73 5.76
CA HIS A 53 10.22 6.10 6.80
C HIS A 53 11.67 6.56 6.72
N ARG A 54 12.05 7.48 7.58
CA ARG A 54 13.38 8.10 7.65
C ARG A 54 13.80 8.21 9.12
N PRO A 55 14.19 7.10 9.76
CA PRO A 55 14.49 7.08 11.19
C PRO A 55 15.68 8.01 11.54
N TRP A 56 16.64 8.20 10.61
CA TRP A 56 17.73 9.18 10.77
C TRP A 56 17.25 10.65 10.77
N GLU A 57 16.00 10.93 10.45
CA GLU A 57 15.34 12.24 10.57
C GLU A 57 14.26 12.21 11.66
N HIS A 58 14.22 11.18 12.51
CA HIS A 58 13.18 10.94 13.52
C HIS A 58 11.76 10.84 12.92
N LYS A 59 11.66 10.34 11.67
CA LYS A 59 10.41 10.12 10.96
C LYS A 59 10.21 8.63 10.71
N GLU A 60 9.55 7.98 11.62
CA GLU A 60 9.30 6.55 11.56
C GLU A 60 7.85 6.23 11.23
N LEU A 61 7.65 5.14 10.47
CA LEU A 61 6.33 4.60 10.24
C LEU A 61 5.79 3.92 11.50
N ASN A 62 4.54 4.16 11.81
CA ASN A 62 3.87 3.44 12.88
C ASN A 62 3.52 2.00 12.43
N LEU A 63 4.43 1.06 12.69
CA LEU A 63 4.28 -0.37 12.36
C LEU A 63 3.23 -1.09 13.21
N ARG A 64 2.58 -0.40 14.15
CA ARG A 64 1.44 -0.90 14.95
C ARG A 64 0.10 -0.48 14.36
N SER A 65 0.09 0.39 13.34
CA SER A 65 -1.13 0.90 12.70
C SER A 65 -1.49 0.12 11.45
N ARG A 66 -2.60 -0.62 11.47
CA ARG A 66 -3.12 -1.31 10.28
C ARG A 66 -3.30 -0.36 9.09
N ALA A 67 -3.81 0.85 9.31
CA ALA A 67 -4.04 1.83 8.25
C ALA A 67 -2.74 2.30 7.59
N VAL A 68 -1.65 2.42 8.36
CA VAL A 68 -0.32 2.75 7.84
C VAL A 68 0.28 1.56 7.10
N LEU A 69 0.29 0.38 7.72
CA LEU A 69 0.84 -0.85 7.16
C LEU A 69 0.20 -1.20 5.81
N SER A 70 -1.14 -1.14 5.70
CA SER A 70 -1.88 -1.51 4.48
C SER A 70 -1.58 -0.62 3.27
N LYS A 71 -0.91 0.52 3.45
CA LYS A 71 -0.47 1.38 2.33
C LYS A 71 0.72 0.77 1.59
N TYR A 72 1.61 0.10 2.32
CA TYR A 72 2.90 -0.35 1.79
C TYR A 72 3.00 -1.87 1.72
N PHE A 73 2.40 -2.59 2.66
CA PHE A 73 2.60 -4.02 2.85
C PHE A 73 1.39 -4.85 2.44
N SER A 74 1.65 -6.09 2.03
CA SER A 74 0.62 -7.07 1.72
C SER A 74 -0.28 -7.36 2.92
N PRO A 75 -1.50 -7.88 2.71
CA PRO A 75 -2.36 -8.28 3.81
C PRO A 75 -1.71 -9.27 4.77
N GLU A 76 -0.90 -10.20 4.23
CA GLU A 76 -0.19 -11.20 5.01
C GLU A 76 0.90 -10.57 5.88
N LEU A 77 1.79 -9.77 5.29
CA LEU A 77 2.86 -9.11 6.04
C LEU A 77 2.27 -8.09 7.04
N THR A 78 1.20 -7.38 6.69
CA THR A 78 0.45 -6.52 7.61
C THR A 78 -0.04 -7.30 8.84
N LYS A 79 -0.59 -8.52 8.63
CA LYS A 79 -1.05 -9.38 9.74
C LYS A 79 0.12 -9.80 10.64
N LEU A 80 1.27 -10.10 10.07
CA LEU A 80 2.47 -10.46 10.84
C LEU A 80 2.96 -9.28 11.68
N PHE A 81 3.07 -8.07 11.13
CA PHE A 81 3.42 -6.87 11.90
C PHE A 81 2.47 -6.64 13.09
N LEU A 82 1.16 -6.80 12.88
CA LEU A 82 0.19 -6.65 13.96
C LEU A 82 0.32 -7.72 15.04
N LYS A 83 0.71 -8.95 14.68
CA LYS A 83 1.05 -10.00 15.66
C LYS A 83 2.32 -9.65 16.43
N ASN A 84 3.37 -9.19 15.75
CA ASN A 84 4.58 -8.70 16.41
C ASN A 84 4.27 -7.58 17.41
N ALA A 85 3.47 -6.60 17.01
CA ALA A 85 3.01 -5.54 17.89
C ALA A 85 2.19 -6.04 19.10
N GLN A 86 1.53 -7.20 18.99
CA GLN A 86 0.88 -7.84 20.13
C GLN A 86 1.93 -8.48 21.06
N VAL A 87 2.96 -9.15 20.51
CA VAL A 87 4.08 -9.71 21.29
C VAL A 87 4.75 -8.60 22.10
N GLU A 88 5.05 -7.46 21.47
CA GLU A 88 5.64 -6.29 22.14
C GLU A 88 4.77 -5.76 23.29
N ARG A 89 3.45 -5.67 23.11
CA ARG A 89 2.52 -5.22 24.16
C ARG A 89 2.43 -6.17 25.34
N ASP A 90 2.53 -7.47 25.06
CA ASP A 90 2.41 -8.53 26.06
C ASP A 90 3.76 -8.84 26.73
N CYS A 91 4.81 -8.11 26.35
CA CYS A 91 6.17 -8.29 26.85
C CYS A 91 6.25 -7.98 28.35
N PRO A 92 6.86 -8.83 29.17
CA PRO A 92 7.11 -8.53 30.56
C PRO A 92 7.95 -7.26 30.70
N LYS A 93 7.70 -6.52 31.78
CA LYS A 93 8.47 -5.28 32.03
C LYS A 93 9.95 -5.60 32.25
N GLY A 94 10.80 -5.02 31.42
CA GLY A 94 12.25 -5.20 31.47
C GLY A 94 12.80 -6.21 30.47
N ASP A 95 11.92 -6.96 29.79
CA ASP A 95 12.32 -7.86 28.71
C ASP A 95 12.28 -7.14 27.35
N LEU A 96 13.06 -7.65 26.40
CA LEU A 96 13.00 -7.27 24.99
C LEU A 96 12.15 -8.31 24.24
N CYS A 97 11.12 -7.86 23.54
CA CYS A 97 10.23 -8.73 22.78
C CYS A 97 9.87 -8.08 21.44
N GLY A 98 9.66 -8.92 20.43
CA GLY A 98 9.33 -8.44 19.11
C GLY A 98 10.55 -8.18 18.23
N LEU A 99 10.39 -7.34 17.21
CA LEU A 99 11.49 -6.95 16.32
C LEU A 99 12.43 -5.99 17.06
N GLU A 100 13.68 -6.37 17.15
CA GLU A 100 14.75 -5.59 17.81
C GLU A 100 15.56 -4.73 16.83
N PHE A 101 15.13 -4.65 15.58
CA PHE A 101 15.78 -3.86 14.53
C PHE A 101 14.74 -3.20 13.64
N ASP A 102 15.15 -2.16 12.91
CA ASP A 102 14.32 -1.52 11.91
C ASP A 102 14.18 -2.41 10.67
N PRO A 103 12.99 -2.95 10.38
CA PRO A 103 12.82 -3.91 9.30
C PRO A 103 13.03 -3.34 7.90
N MET A 104 12.89 -2.03 7.67
CA MET A 104 13.15 -1.38 6.39
C MET A 104 14.64 -1.02 6.22
N ILE A 105 15.36 -0.92 7.32
CA ILE A 105 16.81 -0.65 7.33
C ILE A 105 17.59 -1.96 7.44
N GLY A 106 17.05 -2.98 8.11
CA GLY A 106 17.72 -4.25 8.36
C GLY A 106 18.88 -4.13 9.36
N ALA A 107 18.83 -3.13 10.26
CA ALA A 107 19.84 -2.85 11.24
C ALA A 107 19.23 -2.19 12.48
N GLN A 108 19.97 -2.24 13.62
CA GLN A 108 19.64 -1.54 14.85
C GLN A 108 20.28 -0.14 14.88
N ASP A 109 21.50 -0.05 14.35
CA ASP A 109 22.31 1.16 14.40
C ASP A 109 22.55 1.75 13.01
N PHE A 110 22.51 3.06 12.92
CA PHE A 110 22.82 3.87 11.75
C PHE A 110 23.22 5.29 12.22
N ASP A 111 23.87 6.06 11.34
CA ASP A 111 24.24 7.44 11.65
C ASP A 111 23.01 8.35 11.77
N ASP A 112 22.99 9.15 12.84
CA ASP A 112 22.13 10.32 12.92
C ASP A 112 22.51 11.28 11.78
N HIS A 113 21.51 11.83 11.07
CA HIS A 113 21.72 12.71 9.91
C HIS A 113 22.48 12.04 8.75
N LEU A 114 22.18 10.77 8.50
CA LEU A 114 22.71 10.00 7.38
C LEU A 114 22.45 10.72 6.04
N ASP A 115 23.49 10.88 5.19
CA ASP A 115 23.33 11.26 3.77
C ASP A 115 22.76 10.06 2.99
N PHE A 116 21.46 9.85 3.15
CA PHE A 116 20.77 8.68 2.65
C PHE A 116 20.56 8.75 1.14
N LYS A 117 21.23 7.86 0.42
CA LYS A 117 21.13 7.71 -1.05
C LYS A 117 20.59 6.33 -1.38
N LEU A 118 19.31 6.29 -1.73
CA LEU A 118 18.62 5.06 -2.11
C LEU A 118 18.91 4.70 -3.56
N ARG A 119 19.39 3.49 -3.81
CA ARG A 119 19.49 2.87 -5.14
C ARG A 119 18.56 1.68 -5.19
N ILE A 120 17.67 1.68 -6.19
CA ILE A 120 16.71 0.60 -6.43
C ILE A 120 16.98 0.04 -7.82
N THR A 121 17.16 -1.27 -7.93
CA THR A 121 17.36 -1.98 -9.19
C THR A 121 16.52 -3.25 -9.19
N GLU A 122 16.11 -3.73 -10.38
CA GLU A 122 15.53 -5.07 -10.47
C GLU A 122 16.53 -6.10 -9.95
N ALA A 123 16.04 -7.08 -9.17
CA ALA A 123 16.90 -8.14 -8.65
C ALA A 123 17.38 -9.06 -9.78
N THR A 124 18.60 -9.59 -9.63
CA THR A 124 19.17 -10.55 -10.58
C THR A 124 19.04 -11.97 -10.02
N PRO A 125 18.47 -12.93 -10.77
CA PRO A 125 17.83 -12.76 -12.08
C PRO A 125 16.55 -11.93 -12.00
N PRO A 126 16.16 -11.21 -13.09
CA PRO A 126 14.95 -10.39 -13.11
C PRO A 126 13.72 -11.23 -12.82
N GLN A 127 12.90 -10.76 -11.88
CA GLN A 127 11.62 -11.35 -11.51
C GLN A 127 10.62 -10.24 -11.26
N THR A 128 9.41 -10.38 -11.77
CA THR A 128 8.35 -9.39 -11.57
C THR A 128 8.15 -9.10 -10.09
N GLY A 129 8.24 -7.81 -9.72
CA GLY A 129 8.04 -7.36 -8.36
C GLY A 129 9.19 -7.65 -7.39
N ARG A 130 10.39 -8.01 -7.88
CA ARG A 130 11.56 -8.23 -7.04
C ARG A 130 12.64 -7.19 -7.31
N PHE A 131 13.00 -6.43 -6.26
CA PHE A 131 13.92 -5.30 -6.35
C PHE A 131 15.00 -5.39 -5.28
N GLU A 132 16.22 -5.15 -5.70
CA GLU A 132 17.34 -4.95 -4.82
C GLU A 132 17.43 -3.48 -4.43
N VAL A 133 17.56 -3.22 -3.14
CA VAL A 133 17.65 -1.89 -2.55
C VAL A 133 18.98 -1.78 -1.82
N ARG A 134 19.79 -0.78 -2.20
CA ARG A 134 21.10 -0.52 -1.62
C ARG A 134 21.18 0.88 -1.05
N PHE A 135 21.78 0.98 0.13
CA PHE A 135 22.04 2.25 0.82
C PHE A 135 23.14 2.07 1.87
N LYS A 136 23.67 3.18 2.34
CA LYS A 136 24.59 3.21 3.47
C LYS A 136 23.84 3.29 4.79
N LEU A 137 24.42 2.73 5.84
CA LEU A 137 23.97 2.92 7.24
C LEU A 137 24.82 3.97 7.95
N PHE A 138 26.05 4.17 7.47
CA PHE A 138 27.00 5.12 8.03
C PHE A 138 27.62 5.97 6.93
N ASN A 139 27.81 7.26 7.18
CA ASN A 139 28.30 8.19 6.17
C ASN A 139 29.68 7.84 5.62
N GLU A 140 30.55 7.30 6.45
CA GLU A 140 31.92 6.88 6.08
C GLU A 140 31.99 5.49 5.47
N GLN A 141 30.85 4.78 5.35
CA GLN A 141 30.78 3.41 4.83
C GLN A 141 31.21 3.36 3.36
N LYS A 142 32.08 2.40 3.03
CA LYS A 142 32.49 2.15 1.64
C LYS A 142 31.38 1.47 0.85
N PRO A 143 31.37 1.56 -0.50
CA PRO A 143 30.32 0.96 -1.31
C PRO A 143 30.10 -0.54 -1.10
N GLU A 144 31.17 -1.30 -0.86
CA GLU A 144 31.13 -2.75 -0.59
C GLU A 144 30.53 -3.11 0.76
N GLN A 145 30.37 -2.13 1.65
CA GLN A 145 29.79 -2.28 2.98
C GLN A 145 28.34 -1.83 3.03
N GLU A 146 27.75 -1.42 1.90
CA GLU A 146 26.37 -0.97 1.87
C GLU A 146 25.41 -2.06 2.33
N GLN A 147 24.33 -1.62 2.94
CA GLN A 147 23.21 -2.50 3.23
C GLN A 147 22.52 -2.89 1.92
N VAL A 148 22.21 -4.17 1.80
CA VAL A 148 21.52 -4.73 0.64
C VAL A 148 20.30 -5.49 1.12
N LEU A 149 19.13 -5.01 0.70
CA LEU A 149 17.84 -5.65 0.96
C LEU A 149 17.21 -6.04 -0.37
N VAL A 150 16.51 -7.17 -0.41
CA VAL A 150 15.72 -7.55 -1.58
C VAL A 150 14.25 -7.52 -1.21
N PHE A 151 13.52 -6.60 -1.83
CA PHE A 151 12.09 -6.45 -1.67
C PHE A 151 11.35 -7.36 -2.65
N GLN A 152 10.43 -8.15 -2.14
CA GLN A 152 9.46 -8.89 -2.94
C GLN A 152 8.12 -8.17 -2.87
N LEU A 153 7.59 -7.76 -4.03
CA LEU A 153 6.29 -7.12 -4.15
C LEU A 153 5.31 -8.02 -4.88
N ILE A 154 4.07 -7.92 -4.50
CA ILE A 154 2.94 -8.58 -5.16
C ILE A 154 1.89 -7.55 -5.59
N GLN A 155 1.19 -7.86 -6.67
CA GLN A 155 0.06 -7.08 -7.10
C GLN A 155 -1.20 -7.53 -6.34
N VAL A 156 -1.89 -6.59 -5.71
CA VAL A 156 -3.18 -6.79 -5.07
C VAL A 156 -4.23 -5.92 -5.76
N LYS A 157 -5.51 -6.06 -5.39
CA LYS A 157 -6.61 -5.31 -6.03
C LYS A 157 -6.35 -3.79 -6.15
N ASN A 158 -5.63 -3.21 -5.19
CA ASN A 158 -5.40 -1.77 -5.11
C ASN A 158 -3.92 -1.40 -5.37
N GLY A 159 -3.24 -2.08 -6.31
CA GLY A 159 -1.87 -1.80 -6.70
C GLY A 159 -0.83 -2.72 -6.03
N TRP A 160 0.44 -2.36 -6.15
CA TRP A 160 1.55 -3.14 -5.62
C TRP A 160 1.69 -3.00 -4.11
N ARG A 161 2.15 -4.08 -3.46
CA ARG A 161 2.45 -4.11 -2.02
C ARG A 161 3.69 -4.96 -1.76
N ILE A 162 4.50 -4.53 -0.81
CA ILE A 162 5.65 -5.29 -0.31
C ILE A 162 5.13 -6.51 0.42
N ASP A 163 5.51 -7.68 -0.04
CA ASP A 163 5.10 -8.96 0.54
C ASP A 163 6.15 -9.56 1.46
N ASP A 164 7.43 -9.34 1.14
CA ASP A 164 8.54 -9.76 2.01
C ASP A 164 9.78 -8.89 1.77
N ILE A 165 10.73 -8.95 2.70
CA ILE A 165 12.05 -8.31 2.60
C ILE A 165 13.10 -9.35 2.96
N THR A 166 14.04 -9.63 2.04
CA THR A 166 15.18 -10.51 2.30
C THR A 166 16.36 -9.69 2.77
N TYR A 167 16.93 -10.08 3.89
CA TYR A 167 18.15 -9.54 4.46
C TYR A 167 19.34 -10.38 3.98
N THR A 168 19.97 -9.95 2.89
CA THR A 168 20.99 -10.76 2.19
C THR A 168 22.18 -11.13 3.07
N LYS A 169 22.54 -10.26 4.02
CA LYS A 169 23.64 -10.50 4.98
C LYS A 169 23.35 -11.66 5.94
N TYR A 170 22.08 -11.92 6.24
CA TYR A 170 21.66 -12.90 7.26
C TYR A 170 20.96 -14.11 6.66
N ASP A 171 20.82 -14.16 5.33
CA ASP A 171 20.12 -15.22 4.59
C ASP A 171 18.75 -15.55 5.20
N THR A 172 17.99 -14.52 5.54
CA THR A 172 16.67 -14.65 6.15
C THR A 172 15.70 -13.61 5.59
N THR A 173 14.41 -13.77 5.86
CA THR A 173 13.37 -12.82 5.42
C THR A 173 12.60 -12.24 6.60
N LEU A 174 11.98 -11.09 6.39
CA LEU A 174 11.16 -10.41 7.40
C LEU A 174 10.00 -11.30 7.87
N LYS A 175 9.32 -11.99 6.95
CA LYS A 175 8.25 -12.94 7.31
C LYS A 175 8.78 -14.07 8.18
N ALA A 176 9.94 -14.63 7.85
CA ALA A 176 10.54 -15.70 8.63
C ALA A 176 10.88 -15.23 10.06
N VAL A 177 11.51 -14.05 10.18
CA VAL A 177 11.87 -13.47 11.48
C VAL A 177 10.63 -13.23 12.34
N ILE A 178 9.62 -12.51 11.82
CA ILE A 178 8.40 -12.23 12.59
C ILE A 178 7.66 -13.52 12.96
N THR A 179 7.62 -14.50 12.06
CA THR A 179 6.96 -15.79 12.34
C THR A 179 7.64 -16.53 13.48
N ALA A 180 8.99 -16.53 13.52
CA ALA A 180 9.76 -17.13 14.61
C ALA A 180 9.47 -16.44 15.96
N ILE A 181 9.50 -15.09 15.98
CA ILE A 181 9.18 -14.30 17.18
C ILE A 181 7.78 -14.62 17.71
N VAL A 182 6.77 -14.62 16.82
CA VAL A 182 5.37 -14.88 17.21
C VAL A 182 5.20 -16.31 17.74
N LYS A 183 5.89 -17.28 17.14
CA LYS A 183 5.87 -18.68 17.60
C LYS A 183 6.50 -18.80 18.98
N GLU A 184 7.70 -18.28 19.17
CA GLU A 184 8.41 -18.32 20.46
C GLU A 184 7.57 -17.71 21.59
N ALA A 185 6.96 -16.53 21.34
CA ALA A 185 6.08 -15.90 22.32
C ALA A 185 4.84 -16.75 22.66
N ALA A 186 4.30 -17.52 21.70
CA ALA A 186 3.20 -18.44 21.96
C ALA A 186 3.63 -19.65 22.79
N ASP A 187 4.79 -20.24 22.50
CA ASP A 187 5.37 -21.40 23.22
C ASP A 187 5.65 -21.03 24.69
N LEU A 188 6.20 -19.83 24.95
CA LEU A 188 6.43 -19.36 26.31
C LEU A 188 5.15 -19.19 27.13
N LYS A 189 4.05 -18.75 26.49
CA LYS A 189 2.73 -18.66 27.15
C LYS A 189 2.12 -20.02 27.45
N GLY A 190 2.26 -20.98 26.54
CA GLY A 190 1.76 -22.36 26.71
C GLY A 190 2.49 -23.12 27.82
N GLY A 191 3.81 -22.94 27.95
CA GLY A 191 4.61 -23.59 28.97
C GLY A 191 4.40 -23.08 30.42
N ARG A 192 3.78 -21.94 30.62
CA ARG A 192 3.47 -21.37 31.95
C ARG A 192 2.11 -21.84 32.51
N SER A 193 1.35 -22.59 31.76
CA SER A 193 -0.01 -23.04 32.13
C SER A 193 -0.06 -24.49 32.65
N GLY A 194 1.09 -25.13 32.92
CA GLY A 194 1.24 -26.53 33.40
C GLY A 194 1.63 -26.65 34.86
#